data_4942b601b895ce30f5844c99e3e232af
#
_entry.id   4942b601b895ce30f5844c99e3e232af
#
_cell.length_a   1.000
_cell.length_b   1.000
_cell.length_c   1.000
_cell.angle_alpha   90.00
_cell.angle_beta   90.00
_cell.angle_gamma   90.00
#
_symmetry.space_group_name_H-M   'P 1'
#
loop_
_entity.id
_entity.type
_entity.pdbx_description
1 polymer ?
#
loop_
_entity_poly.entity_id
_entity_poly.type
_entity_poly.pdbx_seq_one_letter_code
_entity_poly.pdbx_strand_id
1 'polypeptide(L)'
;MGRGTRPPRVGLVAGFVAVALIIGIPIAQAGDGVWQPSSWTGPLAGAPVPGQGLPPAAAPGYPVALPPTYDVGAEYEGQAQCDPVAKPGTQRLADLIQATYGADQTVWIPRACDIGGQSEHKEGRALDWMTSVRNAQQRANAETFLNWLLGPDQVGTPYGNAIRLGVMYIGWNDRIWRGYDINRGWTELKGCFSKPEQGNDTVCHRNHIHISLT
;
A
#
# COMPACT_ATOMS: atom_id res chain seq x y z
N MET A 1 59.83 13.57 55.60
CA MET A 1 60.21 13.32 54.18
C MET A 1 60.39 11.82 54.05
N GLY A 2 59.60 11.10 53.29
CA GLY A 2 59.73 9.63 53.14
C GLY A 2 58.58 9.15 52.21
N ARG A 3 58.85 9.12 50.95
CA ARG A 3 57.87 8.61 49.93
C ARG A 3 57.93 7.08 49.91
N GLY A 4 56.88 6.44 50.38
CA GLY A 4 56.68 5.00 50.21
C GLY A 4 56.09 4.65 48.87
N THR A 5 56.85 3.93 48.07
CA THR A 5 56.40 3.33 46.80
C THR A 5 55.70 1.99 47.09
N ARG A 6 54.47 1.84 46.63
CA ARG A 6 53.77 0.55 46.65
C ARG A 6 54.08 -0.24 45.36
N PRO A 7 54.26 -1.55 45.46
CA PRO A 7 54.47 -2.39 44.29
C PRO A 7 53.15 -2.66 43.55
N PRO A 8 53.19 -3.00 42.26
CA PRO A 8 52.01 -3.27 41.45
C PRO A 8 51.44 -4.65 41.74
N ARG A 9 50.13 -4.71 41.90
CA ARG A 9 49.37 -5.97 41.99
C ARG A 9 49.22 -6.57 40.60
N VAL A 10 49.77 -7.77 40.39
CA VAL A 10 49.58 -8.61 39.23
C VAL A 10 48.19 -9.27 39.40
N GLY A 11 47.23 -8.82 38.59
CA GLY A 11 45.92 -9.46 38.54
C GLY A 11 45.96 -10.63 37.55
N LEU A 12 45.66 -11.81 38.08
CA LEU A 12 45.50 -13.04 37.29
C LEU A 12 44.18 -12.95 36.53
N VAL A 13 44.19 -12.81 35.22
CA VAL A 13 43.00 -12.84 34.37
C VAL A 13 42.75 -14.30 34.01
N ALA A 14 41.76 -14.91 34.67
CA ALA A 14 41.23 -16.21 34.26
C ALA A 14 40.40 -16.06 33.00
N GLY A 15 40.95 -16.54 31.89
CA GLY A 15 40.26 -16.58 30.60
C GLY A 15 39.16 -17.66 30.62
N PHE A 16 37.91 -17.27 30.66
CA PHE A 16 36.81 -18.17 30.29
C PHE A 16 36.71 -18.24 28.76
N VAL A 17 37.05 -19.39 28.21
CA VAL A 17 36.75 -19.72 26.81
C VAL A 17 35.26 -20.07 26.76
N ALA A 18 34.44 -19.15 26.34
CA ALA A 18 33.06 -19.43 26.00
C ALA A 18 33.01 -20.05 24.61
N VAL A 19 32.76 -21.36 24.54
CA VAL A 19 32.41 -22.02 23.29
C VAL A 19 30.98 -21.59 22.92
N ALA A 20 30.90 -20.63 22.03
CA ALA A 20 29.60 -20.29 21.43
C ALA A 20 29.23 -21.37 20.42
N LEU A 21 28.26 -22.21 20.76
CA LEU A 21 27.55 -23.02 19.79
C LEU A 21 26.81 -22.08 18.86
N ILE A 22 27.34 -21.87 17.65
CA ILE A 22 26.63 -21.19 16.58
C ILE A 22 25.58 -22.18 16.07
N ILE A 23 24.39 -22.16 16.65
CA ILE A 23 23.21 -22.74 16.02
C ILE A 23 22.94 -21.83 14.83
N GLY A 24 23.26 -22.30 13.64
CA GLY A 24 22.98 -21.62 12.39
C GLY A 24 21.47 -21.51 12.20
N ILE A 25 20.88 -20.42 12.69
CA ILE A 25 19.55 -19.98 12.24
C ILE A 25 19.77 -19.51 10.81
N PRO A 26 19.13 -20.12 9.81
CA PRO A 26 19.17 -19.53 8.47
C PRO A 26 18.57 -18.14 8.59
N ILE A 27 19.38 -17.12 8.46
CA ILE A 27 18.90 -15.78 8.19
C ILE A 27 18.20 -15.90 6.84
N ALA A 28 16.87 -15.93 6.87
CA ALA A 28 16.10 -15.71 5.66
C ALA A 28 16.57 -14.34 5.16
N GLN A 29 17.37 -14.35 4.11
CA GLN A 29 17.68 -13.15 3.37
C GLN A 29 16.30 -12.62 2.94
N ALA A 30 15.90 -11.48 3.52
CA ALA A 30 14.89 -10.66 2.94
C ALA A 30 15.39 -10.40 1.51
N GLY A 31 14.84 -11.14 0.56
CA GLY A 31 15.13 -10.88 -0.82
C GLY A 31 14.79 -9.42 -1.04
N ASP A 32 15.77 -8.65 -1.44
CA ASP A 32 15.59 -7.30 -1.95
C ASP A 32 14.71 -7.44 -3.21
N GLY A 33 13.40 -7.60 -2.96
CA GLY A 33 12.40 -7.58 -4.00
C GLY A 33 12.35 -6.18 -4.55
N VAL A 34 13.38 -5.83 -5.31
CA VAL A 34 13.34 -4.68 -6.19
C VAL A 34 12.17 -4.96 -7.13
N TRP A 35 11.07 -4.31 -6.82
CA TRP A 35 9.87 -4.41 -7.60
C TRP A 35 10.18 -3.95 -9.02
N GLN A 36 10.19 -4.90 -9.98
CA GLN A 36 10.52 -4.64 -11.38
C GLN A 36 9.32 -4.01 -12.08
N PRO A 37 9.50 -2.92 -12.82
CA PRO A 37 8.42 -2.27 -13.58
C PRO A 37 7.70 -3.19 -14.56
N SER A 38 8.35 -4.24 -15.01
CA SER A 38 7.86 -5.20 -16.00
C SER A 38 6.84 -6.21 -15.45
N SER A 39 6.60 -6.27 -14.13
CA SER A 39 5.70 -7.25 -13.55
C SER A 39 4.22 -6.86 -13.60
N TRP A 40 3.87 -5.69 -14.12
CA TRP A 40 2.49 -5.21 -14.21
C TRP A 40 1.91 -5.20 -15.62
N THR A 41 2.39 -6.02 -16.52
CA THR A 41 1.86 -6.16 -17.88
C THR A 41 0.86 -7.31 -17.98
N GLY A 42 -0.31 -7.16 -17.42
CA GLY A 42 -1.40 -8.13 -17.57
C GLY A 42 -2.15 -8.38 -16.26
N PRO A 43 -3.27 -9.09 -16.29
CA PRO A 43 -3.93 -9.52 -15.06
C PRO A 43 -2.93 -10.38 -14.29
N LEU A 44 -2.49 -9.89 -13.15
CA LEU A 44 -1.57 -10.60 -12.28
C LEU A 44 -2.32 -11.77 -11.65
N ALA A 45 -2.24 -12.92 -12.27
CA ALA A 45 -2.42 -14.17 -11.55
C ALA A 45 -1.23 -14.32 -10.60
N GLY A 46 -1.26 -13.59 -9.48
CA GLY A 46 -0.27 -13.72 -8.42
C GLY A 46 -0.43 -15.06 -7.74
N ALA A 47 0.45 -16.00 -8.04
CA ALA A 47 0.59 -17.17 -7.20
C ALA A 47 0.92 -16.69 -5.77
N PRO A 48 0.29 -17.26 -4.71
CA PRO A 48 0.60 -16.90 -3.34
C PRO A 48 2.09 -17.12 -3.07
N VAL A 49 2.73 -16.13 -2.48
CA VAL A 49 4.14 -16.23 -2.07
C VAL A 49 4.23 -17.24 -0.94
N PRO A 50 5.01 -18.33 -1.06
CA PRO A 50 5.12 -19.32 0.00
C PRO A 50 5.61 -18.71 1.32
N GLY A 51 4.87 -18.97 2.41
CA GLY A 51 5.21 -18.48 3.75
C GLY A 51 4.60 -17.16 4.17
N GLN A 52 3.85 -16.50 3.31
CA GLN A 52 2.98 -15.38 3.68
C GLN A 52 1.58 -15.93 3.96
N GLY A 53 0.90 -15.39 4.97
CA GLY A 53 -0.50 -15.75 5.23
C GLY A 53 -1.30 -15.66 3.94
N LEU A 54 -2.20 -16.61 3.74
CA LEU A 54 -2.99 -16.65 2.51
C LEU A 54 -3.65 -15.29 2.27
N PRO A 55 -3.54 -14.73 1.07
CA PRO A 55 -4.38 -13.62 0.70
C PRO A 55 -5.85 -14.04 0.86
N PRO A 56 -6.76 -13.10 1.11
CA PRO A 56 -8.17 -13.45 1.21
C PRO A 56 -8.59 -14.29 -0.01
N ALA A 57 -9.30 -15.38 0.24
CA ALA A 57 -9.61 -16.40 -0.75
C ALA A 57 -10.46 -15.89 -1.93
N ALA A 58 -11.03 -14.69 -1.81
CA ALA A 58 -11.88 -14.12 -2.86
C ALA A 58 -11.57 -12.62 -3.02
N ALA A 59 -11.44 -12.19 -4.26
CA ALA A 59 -11.57 -10.79 -4.61
C ALA A 59 -13.00 -10.31 -4.30
N PRO A 60 -13.20 -9.00 -4.02
CA PRO A 60 -14.54 -8.45 -3.82
C PRO A 60 -15.49 -8.83 -4.96
N GLY A 61 -16.70 -9.24 -4.61
CA GLY A 61 -17.75 -9.53 -5.57
C GLY A 61 -18.69 -8.34 -5.75
N TYR A 62 -19.26 -8.19 -6.94
CA TYR A 62 -20.34 -7.22 -7.11
C TYR A 62 -21.67 -7.84 -6.67
N PRO A 63 -22.44 -7.15 -5.82
CA PRO A 63 -23.74 -7.65 -5.37
C PRO A 63 -24.84 -7.50 -6.43
N VAL A 64 -24.59 -6.81 -7.55
CA VAL A 64 -25.60 -6.49 -8.57
C VAL A 64 -25.03 -6.72 -9.96
N ALA A 65 -25.83 -7.31 -10.86
CA ALA A 65 -25.53 -7.39 -12.27
C ALA A 65 -25.37 -5.96 -12.84
N LEU A 66 -24.25 -5.73 -13.49
CA LEU A 66 -23.95 -4.43 -14.06
C LEU A 66 -24.62 -4.31 -15.44
N PRO A 67 -25.11 -3.12 -15.83
CA PRO A 67 -25.68 -2.92 -17.16
C PRO A 67 -24.60 -3.16 -18.24
N PRO A 68 -25.00 -3.62 -19.45
CA PRO A 68 -24.07 -3.95 -20.52
C PRO A 68 -23.38 -2.75 -21.17
N THR A 69 -23.88 -1.55 -20.95
CA THR A 69 -23.31 -0.30 -21.46
C THR A 69 -22.29 0.24 -20.50
N TYR A 70 -21.13 0.61 -21.01
CA TYR A 70 -20.00 1.09 -20.23
C TYR A 70 -20.15 2.56 -19.87
N ASP A 71 -19.81 2.85 -18.62
CA ASP A 71 -19.43 4.21 -18.26
C ASP A 71 -18.11 4.54 -18.96
N VAL A 72 -17.96 5.78 -19.40
CA VAL A 72 -16.67 6.30 -19.84
C VAL A 72 -15.74 6.29 -18.64
N GLY A 73 -14.46 6.05 -18.84
CA GLY A 73 -13.48 6.18 -17.76
C GLY A 73 -13.54 7.55 -17.12
N ALA A 74 -13.19 7.62 -15.83
CA ALA A 74 -13.20 8.85 -15.07
C ALA A 74 -12.37 9.93 -15.76
N GLU A 75 -12.89 11.16 -15.82
CA GLU A 75 -12.09 12.35 -16.16
C GLU A 75 -11.36 12.86 -14.91
N TYR A 76 -10.37 13.72 -15.11
CA TYR A 76 -9.71 14.36 -13.97
C TYR A 76 -10.58 15.49 -13.42
N GLU A 77 -11.00 15.33 -12.18
CA GLU A 77 -11.74 16.33 -11.42
C GLU A 77 -10.96 16.70 -10.15
N GLY A 78 -10.20 17.79 -10.20
CA GLY A 78 -9.53 18.32 -9.02
C GLY A 78 -10.53 18.88 -8.01
N GLN A 79 -10.12 19.01 -6.76
CA GLN A 79 -10.95 19.64 -5.72
C GLN A 79 -11.40 21.04 -6.14
N ALA A 80 -12.70 21.28 -6.13
CA ALA A 80 -13.34 22.55 -6.43
C ALA A 80 -13.93 23.25 -5.19
N GLN A 81 -14.35 22.47 -4.20
CA GLN A 81 -15.03 22.96 -2.99
C GLN A 81 -14.53 22.20 -1.76
N CYS A 82 -15.07 22.53 -0.59
CA CYS A 82 -14.83 21.74 0.61
C CYS A 82 -16.14 21.28 1.25
N ASP A 83 -16.38 20.00 1.17
CA ASP A 83 -17.47 19.27 1.82
C ASP A 83 -16.93 17.87 2.16
N PRO A 84 -16.24 17.69 3.31
CA PRO A 84 -15.55 16.48 3.64
C PRO A 84 -16.45 15.32 4.04
N VAL A 85 -17.76 15.45 3.88
CA VAL A 85 -18.70 14.34 4.11
C VAL A 85 -18.47 13.26 3.06
N ALA A 86 -18.25 12.04 3.54
CA ALA A 86 -18.02 10.89 2.66
C ALA A 86 -19.13 10.76 1.61
N LYS A 87 -18.75 10.70 0.35
CA LYS A 87 -19.72 10.48 -0.73
C LYS A 87 -20.12 8.99 -0.75
N PRO A 88 -21.34 8.67 -1.19
CA PRO A 88 -21.83 7.29 -1.16
C PRO A 88 -20.95 6.28 -1.88
N GLY A 89 -20.33 6.66 -3.00
CA GLY A 89 -19.38 5.80 -3.74
C GLY A 89 -18.13 5.50 -2.92
N THR A 90 -17.55 6.53 -2.32
CA THR A 90 -16.35 6.41 -1.47
C THR A 90 -16.62 5.56 -0.23
N GLN A 91 -17.78 5.78 0.42
CA GLN A 91 -18.16 4.97 1.58
C GLN A 91 -18.36 3.50 1.21
N ARG A 92 -19.04 3.20 0.08
CA ARG A 92 -19.21 1.82 -0.38
C ARG A 92 -17.90 1.12 -0.67
N LEU A 93 -16.91 1.84 -1.22
CA LEU A 93 -15.59 1.28 -1.44
C LEU A 93 -14.85 0.99 -0.13
N ALA A 94 -14.97 1.88 0.86
CA ALA A 94 -14.45 1.65 2.20
C ALA A 94 -15.10 0.43 2.86
N ASP A 95 -16.42 0.32 2.80
CA ASP A 95 -17.18 -0.80 3.34
C ASP A 95 -16.78 -2.14 2.66
N LEU A 96 -16.54 -2.12 1.34
CA LEU A 96 -16.06 -3.26 0.58
C LEU A 96 -14.69 -3.73 1.04
N ILE A 97 -13.76 -2.81 1.28
CA ILE A 97 -12.42 -3.12 1.81
C ILE A 97 -12.56 -3.77 3.19
N GLN A 98 -13.36 -3.20 4.07
CA GLN A 98 -13.56 -3.73 5.43
C GLN A 98 -14.29 -5.08 5.42
N ALA A 99 -15.28 -5.26 4.56
CA ALA A 99 -15.97 -6.54 4.42
C ALA A 99 -15.04 -7.66 3.88
N THR A 100 -14.05 -7.30 3.06
CA THR A 100 -13.14 -8.26 2.43
C THR A 100 -11.96 -8.62 3.32
N TYR A 101 -11.36 -7.63 3.98
CA TYR A 101 -10.09 -7.77 4.70
C TYR A 101 -10.21 -7.69 6.22
N GLY A 102 -11.40 -7.43 6.74
CA GLY A 102 -11.72 -7.34 8.16
C GLY A 102 -12.23 -5.97 8.57
N ALA A 103 -13.17 -5.94 9.49
CA ALA A 103 -13.78 -4.72 10.01
C ALA A 103 -12.80 -3.83 10.80
N ASP A 104 -11.65 -4.36 11.17
CA ASP A 104 -10.55 -3.67 11.84
C ASP A 104 -9.66 -2.87 10.88
N GLN A 105 -9.87 -3.00 9.56
CA GLN A 105 -9.13 -2.20 8.58
C GLN A 105 -9.42 -0.73 8.76
N THR A 106 -8.36 0.07 8.89
CA THR A 106 -8.48 1.51 8.98
C THR A 106 -8.59 2.10 7.56
N VAL A 107 -9.72 2.74 7.28
CA VAL A 107 -9.96 3.48 6.03
C VAL A 107 -10.38 4.90 6.37
N TRP A 108 -9.60 5.89 5.93
CA TRP A 108 -9.88 7.30 6.17
C TRP A 108 -10.43 7.97 4.91
N ILE A 109 -11.55 8.67 5.04
CA ILE A 109 -12.17 9.41 3.94
C ILE A 109 -12.00 10.92 4.13
N PRO A 110 -12.43 11.54 5.26
CA PRO A 110 -12.47 12.99 5.36
C PRO A 110 -11.10 13.61 5.64
N ARG A 111 -10.92 14.83 5.12
CA ARG A 111 -9.84 15.73 5.51
C ARG A 111 -10.43 17.11 5.78
N ALA A 112 -10.06 17.74 6.90
CA ALA A 112 -10.54 19.08 7.24
C ALA A 112 -10.12 20.12 6.18
N CYS A 113 -10.96 21.13 5.98
CA CYS A 113 -10.82 22.12 4.91
C CYS A 113 -9.55 22.97 5.02
N ASP A 114 -9.09 23.20 6.22
CA ASP A 114 -7.90 24.01 6.57
C ASP A 114 -6.59 23.23 6.53
N ILE A 115 -6.63 21.91 6.30
CA ILE A 115 -5.42 21.05 6.31
C ILE A 115 -4.86 20.84 4.91
N GLY A 116 -3.61 21.25 4.70
CA GLY A 116 -2.85 20.99 3.47
C GLY A 116 -3.40 21.67 2.22
N GLY A 117 -2.91 21.26 1.04
CA GLY A 117 -3.34 21.77 -0.26
C GLY A 117 -4.65 21.17 -0.77
N GLN A 118 -4.85 21.23 -2.09
CA GLN A 118 -5.98 20.57 -2.77
C GLN A 118 -5.97 19.08 -2.50
N SER A 119 -7.17 18.50 -2.33
CA SER A 119 -7.33 17.07 -2.05
C SER A 119 -8.79 16.67 -2.14
N GLU A 120 -9.09 15.59 -2.83
CA GLU A 120 -10.44 15.03 -2.97
C GLU A 120 -10.98 14.50 -1.64
N HIS A 121 -10.14 14.26 -0.64
CA HIS A 121 -10.57 14.01 0.74
C HIS A 121 -11.42 15.16 1.32
N LYS A 122 -11.14 16.41 0.90
CA LYS A 122 -11.92 17.58 1.33
C LYS A 122 -13.29 17.65 0.68
N GLU A 123 -13.56 16.80 -0.30
CA GLU A 123 -14.85 16.63 -0.94
C GLU A 123 -15.49 15.27 -0.65
N GLY A 124 -14.89 14.48 0.27
CA GLY A 124 -15.36 13.14 0.60
C GLY A 124 -15.27 12.14 -0.56
N ARG A 125 -14.49 12.46 -1.61
CA ARG A 125 -14.32 11.66 -2.83
C ARG A 125 -13.03 10.85 -2.85
N ALA A 126 -12.22 10.87 -1.81
CA ALA A 126 -11.03 10.05 -1.69
C ALA A 126 -11.02 9.25 -0.40
N LEU A 127 -10.32 8.13 -0.42
CA LEU A 127 -10.05 7.33 0.75
C LEU A 127 -8.58 6.93 0.82
N ASP A 128 -8.08 6.78 2.05
CA ASP A 128 -6.79 6.18 2.38
C ASP A 128 -7.03 4.88 3.15
N TRP A 129 -6.76 3.74 2.52
CA TRP A 129 -6.72 2.46 3.22
C TRP A 129 -5.33 2.27 3.82
N MET A 130 -5.25 2.30 5.14
CA MET A 130 -4.00 2.17 5.90
C MET A 130 -3.46 0.75 5.80
N THR A 131 -2.52 0.55 4.90
CA THR A 131 -1.85 -0.71 4.62
C THR A 131 -0.42 -0.42 4.17
N SER A 132 0.57 -1.24 4.56
CA SER A 132 1.97 -0.92 4.37
C SER A 132 2.68 -1.91 3.46
N VAL A 133 3.47 -1.39 2.53
CA VAL A 133 4.38 -2.22 1.70
C VAL A 133 5.47 -2.90 2.52
N ARG A 134 5.75 -2.38 3.71
CA ARG A 134 6.77 -2.91 4.63
C ARG A 134 6.28 -4.08 5.47
N ASN A 135 4.97 -4.31 5.52
CA ASN A 135 4.35 -5.49 6.12
C ASN A 135 3.93 -6.46 5.01
N ALA A 136 4.49 -7.64 4.98
CA ALA A 136 4.29 -8.61 3.91
C ALA A 136 2.82 -9.00 3.72
N GLN A 137 2.05 -9.19 4.81
CA GLN A 137 0.64 -9.55 4.73
C GLN A 137 -0.22 -8.38 4.22
N GLN A 138 0.01 -7.18 4.73
CA GLN A 138 -0.70 -5.99 4.30
C GLN A 138 -0.41 -5.70 2.81
N ARG A 139 0.83 -5.84 2.40
CA ARG A 139 1.23 -5.70 1.00
C ARG A 139 0.52 -6.73 0.11
N ALA A 140 0.47 -8.00 0.51
CA ALA A 140 -0.22 -9.04 -0.25
C ALA A 140 -1.73 -8.75 -0.38
N ASN A 141 -2.38 -8.27 0.68
CA ASN A 141 -3.78 -7.85 0.65
C ASN A 141 -3.99 -6.67 -0.31
N ALA A 142 -3.13 -5.65 -0.22
CA ALA A 142 -3.15 -4.48 -1.08
C ALA A 142 -3.00 -4.86 -2.57
N GLU A 143 -2.02 -5.69 -2.90
CA GLU A 143 -1.76 -6.16 -4.26
C GLU A 143 -2.94 -7.01 -4.79
N THR A 144 -3.53 -7.87 -3.96
CA THR A 144 -4.72 -8.64 -4.34
C THR A 144 -5.92 -7.74 -4.63
N PHE A 145 -6.16 -6.74 -3.78
CA PHE A 145 -7.22 -5.77 -4.01
C PHE A 145 -7.00 -4.94 -5.28
N LEU A 146 -5.79 -4.44 -5.50
CA LEU A 146 -5.45 -3.66 -6.69
C LEU A 146 -5.56 -4.49 -7.97
N ASN A 147 -5.19 -5.76 -7.93
CA ASN A 147 -5.37 -6.68 -9.05
C ASN A 147 -6.84 -6.87 -9.41
N TRP A 148 -7.70 -7.02 -8.41
CA TRP A 148 -9.14 -7.06 -8.62
C TRP A 148 -9.66 -5.72 -9.14
N LEU A 149 -9.29 -4.60 -8.52
CA LEU A 149 -9.77 -3.27 -8.87
C LEU A 149 -9.41 -2.87 -10.30
N LEU A 150 -8.18 -3.17 -10.73
CA LEU A 150 -7.67 -2.89 -12.07
C LEU A 150 -7.90 -4.04 -13.06
N GLY A 151 -8.54 -5.11 -12.60
CA GLY A 151 -8.91 -6.26 -13.42
C GLY A 151 -10.12 -5.97 -14.31
N PRO A 152 -10.46 -6.95 -15.16
CA PRO A 152 -11.69 -6.89 -15.93
C PRO A 152 -12.90 -7.00 -14.99
N ASP A 153 -13.99 -6.38 -15.37
CA ASP A 153 -15.29 -6.57 -14.71
C ASP A 153 -15.92 -7.93 -15.05
N GLN A 154 -17.13 -8.17 -14.55
CA GLN A 154 -17.86 -9.41 -14.75
C GLN A 154 -18.20 -9.74 -16.21
N VAL A 155 -18.16 -8.74 -17.10
CA VAL A 155 -18.40 -8.90 -18.54
C VAL A 155 -17.12 -8.84 -19.38
N GLY A 156 -15.97 -8.77 -18.73
CA GLY A 156 -14.66 -8.84 -19.38
C GLY A 156 -14.09 -7.49 -19.84
N THR A 157 -14.65 -6.36 -19.39
CA THR A 157 -14.11 -5.04 -19.73
C THR A 157 -12.76 -4.82 -19.06
N PRO A 158 -11.69 -4.53 -19.78
CA PRO A 158 -10.42 -4.17 -19.18
C PRO A 158 -10.58 -2.97 -18.24
N TYR A 159 -10.00 -3.07 -17.05
CA TYR A 159 -10.14 -2.06 -15.97
C TYR A 159 -11.59 -1.78 -15.55
N GLY A 160 -12.52 -2.68 -15.91
CA GLY A 160 -13.95 -2.45 -15.76
C GLY A 160 -14.37 -2.20 -14.32
N ASN A 161 -13.73 -2.83 -13.34
CA ASN A 161 -14.05 -2.59 -11.94
C ASN A 161 -13.68 -1.15 -11.52
N ALA A 162 -12.52 -0.66 -11.90
CA ALA A 162 -12.11 0.73 -11.61
C ALA A 162 -13.01 1.75 -12.31
N ILE A 163 -13.35 1.52 -13.59
CA ILE A 163 -14.25 2.39 -14.37
C ILE A 163 -15.61 2.48 -13.70
N ARG A 164 -16.21 1.35 -13.31
CA ARG A 164 -17.56 1.30 -12.72
C ARG A 164 -17.62 1.89 -11.31
N LEU A 165 -16.51 1.89 -10.60
CA LEU A 165 -16.39 2.54 -9.30
C LEU A 165 -16.03 4.02 -9.40
N GLY A 166 -15.85 4.56 -10.61
CA GLY A 166 -15.48 5.95 -10.81
C GLY A 166 -14.06 6.27 -10.31
N VAL A 167 -13.14 5.30 -10.37
CA VAL A 167 -11.77 5.52 -9.88
C VAL A 167 -11.04 6.50 -10.78
N MET A 168 -10.73 7.66 -10.24
CA MET A 168 -10.02 8.73 -10.94
C MET A 168 -8.51 8.49 -10.93
N TYR A 169 -7.92 8.18 -9.77
CA TYR A 169 -6.53 7.74 -9.68
C TYR A 169 -6.28 6.95 -8.38
N ILE A 170 -5.15 6.23 -8.38
CA ILE A 170 -4.68 5.42 -7.26
C ILE A 170 -3.22 5.74 -7.00
N GLY A 171 -2.86 6.05 -5.74
CA GLY A 171 -1.49 6.14 -5.26
C GLY A 171 -1.12 4.90 -4.45
N TRP A 172 -0.03 4.21 -4.82
CA TRP A 172 0.49 3.06 -4.08
C TRP A 172 1.96 2.80 -4.39
N ASN A 173 2.74 2.59 -3.36
CA ASN A 173 4.13 2.12 -3.45
C ASN A 173 4.96 2.87 -4.51
N ASP A 174 5.17 4.16 -4.30
CA ASP A 174 5.93 5.06 -5.18
C ASP A 174 5.30 5.37 -6.52
N ARG A 175 4.08 4.93 -6.78
CA ARG A 175 3.46 5.00 -8.10
C ARG A 175 2.05 5.55 -8.05
N ILE A 176 1.62 5.98 -9.22
CA ILE A 176 0.26 6.45 -9.47
C ILE A 176 -0.29 5.81 -10.75
N TRP A 177 -1.50 5.28 -10.67
CA TRP A 177 -2.33 4.87 -11.79
C TRP A 177 -3.46 5.88 -11.99
N ARG A 178 -3.86 6.13 -13.24
CA ARG A 178 -4.86 7.14 -13.57
C ARG A 178 -5.94 6.57 -14.45
N GLY A 179 -7.19 6.63 -14.01
CA GLY A 179 -8.36 6.24 -14.78
C GLY A 179 -8.59 7.12 -16.01
N TYR A 180 -8.25 8.40 -15.91
CA TYR A 180 -8.31 9.36 -17.02
C TYR A 180 -7.13 9.27 -18.02
N ASP A 181 -6.17 8.40 -17.78
CA ASP A 181 -5.03 8.11 -18.66
C ASP A 181 -4.67 6.61 -18.58
N ILE A 182 -5.70 5.78 -18.79
CA ILE A 182 -5.69 4.34 -18.52
C ILE A 182 -4.60 3.60 -19.32
N ASN A 183 -4.32 4.06 -20.54
CA ASN A 183 -3.33 3.44 -21.42
C ASN A 183 -1.89 3.63 -20.93
N ARG A 184 -1.66 4.58 -20.05
CA ARG A 184 -0.34 4.84 -19.49
C ARG A 184 0.05 3.85 -18.39
N GLY A 185 -0.93 3.20 -17.77
CA GLY A 185 -0.70 2.30 -16.65
C GLY A 185 -0.08 2.98 -15.44
N TRP A 186 0.63 2.21 -14.62
CA TRP A 186 1.35 2.72 -13.47
C TRP A 186 2.57 3.55 -13.86
N THR A 187 2.70 4.75 -13.30
CA THR A 187 3.86 5.63 -13.50
C THR A 187 4.46 6.00 -12.15
N GLU A 188 5.71 6.46 -12.14
CA GLU A 188 6.35 6.96 -10.93
C GLU A 188 5.55 8.13 -10.34
N LEU A 189 5.32 8.08 -9.04
CA LEU A 189 4.94 9.26 -8.26
C LEU A 189 6.19 10.12 -8.08
N LYS A 190 6.15 11.32 -8.63
CA LYS A 190 7.31 12.21 -8.82
C LYS A 190 8.20 12.28 -7.58
N GLY A 191 9.43 11.87 -7.73
CA GLY A 191 10.47 11.96 -6.73
C GLY A 191 10.44 10.88 -5.64
N CYS A 192 9.57 9.86 -5.75
CA CYS A 192 9.48 8.81 -4.73
C CYS A 192 10.56 7.73 -4.89
N PHE A 193 10.93 7.34 -6.10
CA PHE A 193 11.97 6.33 -6.32
C PHE A 193 13.35 6.75 -5.80
N SER A 194 13.61 8.06 -5.70
CA SER A 194 14.84 8.59 -5.12
C SER A 194 14.80 8.72 -3.59
N LYS A 195 13.71 8.32 -2.94
CA LYS A 195 13.48 8.46 -1.49
C LYS A 195 13.04 7.13 -0.88
N PRO A 196 13.90 6.10 -0.91
CA PRO A 196 13.54 4.76 -0.39
C PRO A 196 13.45 4.71 1.13
N GLU A 197 13.96 5.73 1.84
CA GLU A 197 13.98 5.80 3.30
C GLU A 197 12.56 5.89 3.88
N GLN A 198 12.39 5.35 5.08
CA GLN A 198 11.10 5.20 5.74
C GLN A 198 10.37 6.52 6.00
N GLY A 199 11.08 7.62 6.23
CA GLY A 199 10.48 8.92 6.52
C GLY A 199 9.60 9.53 5.43
N ASN A 200 9.55 8.93 4.23
CA ASN A 200 8.73 9.39 3.09
C ASN A 200 7.53 8.48 2.79
N ASP A 201 7.22 7.52 3.65
CA ASP A 201 6.21 6.50 3.38
C ASP A 201 4.81 7.08 3.10
N THR A 202 4.43 8.14 3.80
CA THR A 202 3.13 8.79 3.57
C THR A 202 3.07 9.52 2.24
N VAL A 203 4.10 10.31 1.92
CA VAL A 203 4.14 11.07 0.67
C VAL A 203 4.23 10.15 -0.55
N CYS A 204 4.90 9.01 -0.37
CA CYS A 204 5.13 8.03 -1.43
C CYS A 204 4.13 6.87 -1.41
N HIS A 205 3.05 6.97 -0.63
CA HIS A 205 1.97 5.98 -0.56
C HIS A 205 2.49 4.56 -0.27
N ARG A 206 3.45 4.42 0.67
CA ARG A 206 4.01 3.14 1.10
C ARG A 206 3.31 2.58 2.35
N ASN A 207 2.63 3.43 3.10
CA ASN A 207 1.89 3.09 4.33
C ASN A 207 0.37 3.14 4.16
N HIS A 208 -0.12 3.43 2.97
CA HIS A 208 -1.54 3.40 2.63
C HIS A 208 -1.74 3.32 1.11
N ILE A 209 -2.88 2.78 0.68
CA ILE A 209 -3.39 2.96 -0.68
C ILE A 209 -4.28 4.20 -0.66
N HIS A 210 -3.97 5.19 -1.49
CA HIS A 210 -4.85 6.31 -1.77
C HIS A 210 -5.70 6.03 -3.01
N ILE A 211 -7.01 6.27 -2.93
CA ILE A 211 -7.93 6.15 -4.06
C ILE A 211 -8.81 7.38 -4.12
N SER A 212 -8.75 8.11 -5.25
CA SER A 212 -9.68 9.21 -5.55
C SER A 212 -10.73 8.76 -6.56
N LEU A 213 -11.97 9.20 -6.34
CA LEU A 213 -13.14 8.95 -7.19
C LEU A 213 -13.63 10.25 -7.83
N THR A 214 -14.34 10.13 -8.95
CA THR A 214 -15.11 11.23 -9.57
C THR A 214 -16.44 11.44 -8.88
#